data_34e6332b63f031187b5c4fc330e17904
#
_entry.id   34e6332b63f031187b5c4fc330e17904
#
_cell.length_a   1.000
_cell.length_b   1.000
_cell.length_c   1.000
_cell.angle_alpha   90.00
_cell.angle_beta   90.00
_cell.angle_gamma   90.00
#
_symmetry.space_group_name_H-M   'P 1'
#
loop_
_entity.id
_entity.type
_entity.pdbx_description
1 polymer ?
#
loop_
_entity_poly.entity_id
_entity_poly.type
_entity_poly.pdbx_seq_one_letter_code
_entity_poly.pdbx_strand_id
1 'polypeptide(L)'
;MKKIGVLFGMENTFPAALVERINAMGVPGVMAEFVEIGDVRMAEGCGYDVVVDRISHDIPFYRAWLKNSVLCGTKVINNPFWWSADDKFFNYALATKLGVAIPPTALLPHKEHPTGTTERSMRNLHYPLDWEAIFNYVGFPAFLKPFDGGGWRDVYKINSREEFFAAYDQTRTLCMTLQRAVNFKEYFRCYVVGQEQVRIMPYDPRAPFHERYVRNPPEYPAELLARVTKDAQALCRALGYDLNTVEFECEDGIPYAIDFMNPAPDADLHSVGQENFDWIVNAVAELAVKKATEPAPAATYRWDSLLQGH
;
A
#
# COMPACT_ATOMS: atom_id res chain seq x y z
N MET A 1 -30.09 -8.02 -7.24
CA MET A 1 -29.15 -7.26 -8.08
C MET A 1 -27.94 -6.95 -7.21
N LYS A 2 -26.73 -7.28 -7.67
CA LYS A 2 -25.48 -7.04 -6.96
C LYS A 2 -24.99 -5.64 -7.26
N LYS A 3 -24.68 -4.86 -6.22
CA LYS A 3 -24.23 -3.49 -6.33
C LYS A 3 -22.74 -3.36 -5.99
N ILE A 4 -21.98 -2.75 -6.90
CA ILE A 4 -20.57 -2.41 -6.71
C ILE A 4 -20.47 -0.90 -6.56
N GLY A 5 -20.02 -0.44 -5.39
CA GLY A 5 -19.79 0.97 -5.11
C GLY A 5 -18.33 1.37 -5.35
N VAL A 6 -18.08 2.50 -5.96
CA VAL A 6 -16.73 3.10 -6.03
C VAL A 6 -16.69 4.30 -5.08
N LEU A 7 -15.89 4.16 -4.02
CA LEU A 7 -15.66 5.21 -3.00
C LEU A 7 -14.33 5.90 -3.31
N PHE A 8 -14.38 7.19 -3.63
CA PHE A 8 -13.19 7.92 -4.08
C PHE A 8 -13.17 9.36 -3.55
N GLY A 9 -12.03 10.02 -3.70
CA GLY A 9 -11.81 11.40 -3.30
C GLY A 9 -11.50 12.30 -4.49
N MET A 10 -10.26 12.78 -4.59
CA MET A 10 -9.84 13.76 -5.60
C MET A 10 -9.46 13.16 -6.97
N GLU A 11 -9.62 11.87 -7.16
CA GLU A 11 -9.34 11.21 -8.45
C GLU A 11 -10.37 11.60 -9.52
N ASN A 12 -9.91 11.91 -10.73
CA ASN A 12 -10.77 12.40 -11.80
C ASN A 12 -11.03 11.38 -12.92
N THR A 13 -10.10 10.45 -13.18
CA THR A 13 -10.16 9.58 -14.37
C THR A 13 -10.56 8.15 -14.03
N PHE A 14 -9.87 7.52 -13.09
CA PHE A 14 -10.05 6.10 -12.77
C PHE A 14 -11.45 5.74 -12.25
N PRO A 15 -12.08 6.47 -11.29
CA PRO A 15 -13.37 6.08 -10.74
C PRO A 15 -14.48 6.03 -11.79
N ALA A 16 -14.54 7.03 -12.68
CA ALA A 16 -15.53 7.09 -13.75
C ALA A 16 -15.33 5.95 -14.77
N ALA A 17 -14.08 5.75 -15.21
CA ALA A 17 -13.74 4.68 -16.14
C ALA A 17 -14.04 3.28 -15.56
N LEU A 18 -13.81 3.08 -14.25
CA LEU A 18 -14.11 1.82 -13.57
C LEU A 18 -15.61 1.53 -13.55
N VAL A 19 -16.44 2.50 -13.17
CA VAL A 19 -17.91 2.36 -13.18
C VAL A 19 -18.40 2.06 -14.59
N GLU A 20 -17.96 2.80 -15.59
CA GLU A 20 -18.30 2.59 -16.99
C GLU A 20 -17.89 1.19 -17.46
N ARG A 21 -16.67 0.77 -17.17
CA ARG A 21 -16.15 -0.54 -17.56
C ARG A 21 -16.93 -1.70 -16.95
N ILE A 22 -17.22 -1.65 -15.64
CA ILE A 22 -18.02 -2.69 -14.97
C ILE A 22 -19.40 -2.81 -15.62
N ASN A 23 -20.08 -1.69 -15.85
CA ASN A 23 -21.41 -1.68 -16.46
C ASN A 23 -21.36 -2.15 -17.93
N ALA A 24 -20.30 -1.79 -18.68
CA ALA A 24 -20.10 -2.25 -20.06
C ALA A 24 -19.80 -3.76 -20.18
N MET A 25 -19.34 -4.43 -19.11
CA MET A 25 -19.17 -5.89 -19.10
C MET A 25 -20.51 -6.63 -19.25
N GLY A 26 -21.63 -5.98 -18.96
CA GLY A 26 -22.97 -6.54 -19.18
C GLY A 26 -23.28 -7.78 -18.37
N VAL A 27 -22.64 -7.97 -17.21
CA VAL A 27 -22.87 -9.17 -16.36
C VAL A 27 -24.27 -9.12 -15.76
N PRO A 28 -25.12 -10.11 -16.04
CA PRO A 28 -26.52 -10.10 -15.58
C PRO A 28 -26.62 -9.95 -14.06
N GLY A 29 -27.41 -8.99 -13.61
CA GLY A 29 -27.67 -8.76 -12.20
C GLY A 29 -26.54 -8.06 -11.43
N VAL A 30 -25.52 -7.50 -12.11
CA VAL A 30 -24.44 -6.69 -11.53
C VAL A 30 -24.53 -5.27 -12.08
N MET A 31 -24.34 -4.28 -11.20
CA MET A 31 -24.21 -2.88 -11.60
C MET A 31 -23.18 -2.17 -10.72
N ALA A 32 -22.52 -1.17 -11.28
CA ALA A 32 -21.62 -0.28 -10.56
C ALA A 32 -22.12 1.16 -10.54
N GLU A 33 -21.88 1.84 -9.43
CA GLU A 33 -22.23 3.24 -9.23
C GLU A 33 -21.19 3.91 -8.29
N PHE A 34 -21.20 5.23 -8.21
CA PHE A 34 -20.46 5.92 -7.16
C PHE A 34 -21.16 5.72 -5.82
N VAL A 35 -20.34 5.57 -4.77
CA VAL A 35 -20.86 5.40 -3.41
C VAL A 35 -21.52 6.69 -2.95
N GLU A 36 -22.76 6.57 -2.46
CA GLU A 36 -23.47 7.61 -1.72
C GLU A 36 -23.62 7.17 -0.27
N ILE A 37 -23.19 8.03 0.68
CA ILE A 37 -23.25 7.74 2.11
C ILE A 37 -24.17 8.78 2.77
N GLY A 38 -25.27 8.30 3.34
CA GLY A 38 -26.16 9.08 4.16
C GLY A 38 -25.95 8.83 5.65
N ASP A 39 -27.02 8.49 6.37
CA ASP A 39 -26.98 8.12 7.79
C ASP A 39 -26.18 6.83 7.98
N VAL A 40 -25.23 6.86 8.88
CA VAL A 40 -24.41 5.67 9.23
C VAL A 40 -24.81 5.23 10.64
N ARG A 41 -25.35 4.02 10.74
CA ARG A 41 -25.71 3.38 12.00
C ARG A 41 -24.91 2.11 12.21
N MET A 42 -24.58 1.81 13.46
CA MET A 42 -23.81 0.61 13.77
C MET A 42 -24.60 -0.66 13.44
N ALA A 43 -23.91 -1.65 12.86
CA ALA A 43 -24.44 -2.94 12.45
C ALA A 43 -25.56 -2.87 11.38
N GLU A 44 -25.66 -1.76 10.65
CA GLU A 44 -26.52 -1.64 9.47
C GLU A 44 -25.68 -1.74 8.19
N GLY A 45 -26.18 -2.50 7.21
CA GLY A 45 -25.52 -2.69 5.92
C GLY A 45 -25.58 -1.44 5.05
N CYS A 46 -24.57 -1.23 4.24
CA CYS A 46 -24.45 -0.05 3.38
C CYS A 46 -25.17 -0.17 2.02
N GLY A 47 -25.77 -1.30 1.71
CA GLY A 47 -26.48 -1.53 0.45
C GLY A 47 -25.59 -1.92 -0.74
N TYR A 48 -24.28 -2.05 -0.55
CA TYR A 48 -23.33 -2.53 -1.56
C TYR A 48 -22.83 -3.94 -1.23
N ASP A 49 -22.75 -4.80 -2.25
CA ASP A 49 -22.11 -6.13 -2.13
C ASP A 49 -20.58 -6.04 -2.16
N VAL A 50 -20.07 -5.11 -2.97
CA VAL A 50 -18.63 -4.80 -3.08
C VAL A 50 -18.43 -3.29 -3.04
N VAL A 51 -17.37 -2.84 -2.35
CA VAL A 51 -16.90 -1.45 -2.42
C VAL A 51 -15.45 -1.45 -2.87
N VAL A 52 -15.15 -0.69 -3.92
CA VAL A 52 -13.77 -0.35 -4.31
C VAL A 52 -13.39 0.94 -3.59
N ASP A 53 -12.48 0.82 -2.65
CA ASP A 53 -12.04 1.94 -1.80
C ASP A 53 -10.79 2.61 -2.36
N ARG A 54 -10.87 3.93 -2.54
CA ARG A 54 -9.80 4.76 -3.07
C ARG A 54 -9.41 5.93 -2.15
N ILE A 55 -9.99 6.01 -0.93
CA ILE A 55 -9.83 7.23 -0.12
C ILE A 55 -9.82 6.99 1.39
N SER A 56 -10.25 5.84 1.89
CA SER A 56 -10.44 5.66 3.33
C SER A 56 -9.14 5.67 4.14
N HIS A 57 -7.99 5.50 3.49
CA HIS A 57 -6.68 5.66 4.12
C HIS A 57 -6.41 7.08 4.61
N ASP A 58 -7.01 8.09 3.98
CA ASP A 58 -6.89 9.51 4.35
C ASP A 58 -8.04 9.98 5.25
N ILE A 59 -9.22 9.33 5.17
CA ILE A 59 -10.44 9.82 5.82
C ILE A 59 -11.00 8.81 6.82
N PRO A 60 -10.78 9.03 8.13
CA PRO A 60 -11.22 8.10 9.19
C PRO A 60 -12.71 7.79 9.19
N PHE A 61 -13.57 8.74 8.78
CA PHE A 61 -15.00 8.51 8.63
C PHE A 61 -15.31 7.40 7.64
N TYR A 62 -14.69 7.43 6.45
CA TYR A 62 -14.88 6.41 5.42
C TYR A 62 -14.31 5.06 5.88
N ARG A 63 -13.16 5.06 6.56
CA ARG A 63 -12.58 3.82 7.11
C ARG A 63 -13.49 3.18 8.16
N ALA A 64 -14.09 3.97 9.04
CA ALA A 64 -15.05 3.48 10.04
C ALA A 64 -16.32 2.91 9.38
N TRP A 65 -16.86 3.62 8.38
CA TRP A 65 -18.00 3.17 7.59
C TRP A 65 -17.71 1.85 6.88
N LEU A 66 -16.56 1.72 6.21
CA LEU A 66 -16.14 0.49 5.53
C LEU A 66 -16.00 -0.69 6.50
N LYS A 67 -15.43 -0.47 7.69
CA LYS A 67 -15.33 -1.52 8.71
C LYS A 67 -16.70 -2.02 9.18
N ASN A 68 -17.65 -1.09 9.38
CA ASN A 68 -19.05 -1.47 9.67
C ASN A 68 -19.68 -2.21 8.49
N SER A 69 -19.43 -1.78 7.26
CA SER A 69 -19.95 -2.44 6.04
C SER A 69 -19.41 -3.86 5.89
N VAL A 70 -18.11 -4.08 6.18
CA VAL A 70 -17.51 -5.43 6.19
C VAL A 70 -18.16 -6.33 7.23
N LEU A 71 -18.45 -5.81 8.44
CA LEU A 71 -19.16 -6.55 9.49
C LEU A 71 -20.56 -7.00 9.00
N CYS A 72 -21.19 -6.21 8.14
CA CYS A 72 -22.50 -6.51 7.53
C CYS A 72 -22.40 -7.32 6.22
N GLY A 73 -21.24 -7.82 5.84
CA GLY A 73 -21.05 -8.73 4.70
C GLY A 73 -20.59 -8.07 3.39
N THR A 74 -20.39 -6.76 3.35
CA THR A 74 -19.82 -6.08 2.19
C THR A 74 -18.36 -6.48 2.00
N LYS A 75 -17.96 -6.84 0.78
CA LYS A 75 -16.56 -7.08 0.42
C LYS A 75 -15.90 -5.76 0.01
N VAL A 76 -14.74 -5.47 0.54
CA VAL A 76 -14.03 -4.20 0.25
C VAL A 76 -12.67 -4.48 -0.40
N ILE A 77 -12.37 -3.79 -1.46
CA ILE A 77 -11.08 -3.74 -2.17
C ILE A 77 -10.44 -2.36 -1.87
N ASN A 78 -9.45 -2.23 -1.02
CA ASN A 78 -8.83 -3.21 -0.11
C ASN A 78 -9.60 -3.33 1.21
N ASN A 79 -9.56 -4.53 1.80
CA ASN A 79 -10.22 -4.77 3.09
C ASN A 79 -9.59 -3.91 4.20
N PRO A 80 -10.39 -3.07 4.92
CA PRO A 80 -9.87 -2.10 5.88
C PRO A 80 -9.29 -2.72 7.16
N PHE A 81 -9.40 -4.04 7.33
CA PHE A 81 -8.81 -4.76 8.47
C PHE A 81 -7.41 -5.33 8.16
N TRP A 82 -7.04 -5.45 6.87
CA TRP A 82 -5.81 -6.12 6.47
C TRP A 82 -4.71 -5.16 6.01
N TRP A 83 -5.03 -4.10 5.29
CA TRP A 83 -4.00 -3.19 4.84
C TRP A 83 -3.40 -2.38 6.01
N SER A 84 -2.10 -2.21 6.01
CA SER A 84 -1.30 -1.68 7.13
C SER A 84 -0.24 -0.67 6.64
N ALA A 85 -0.67 0.33 5.85
CA ALA A 85 0.23 1.39 5.37
C ALA A 85 0.86 2.22 6.50
N ASP A 86 0.35 2.09 7.71
CA ASP A 86 0.75 2.74 8.93
C ASP A 86 1.76 1.94 9.77
N ASP A 87 2.30 0.83 9.27
CA ASP A 87 3.32 0.03 9.97
C ASP A 87 4.40 -0.49 9.01
N LYS A 88 5.19 0.42 8.46
CA LYS A 88 6.25 0.07 7.51
C LYS A 88 7.30 -0.86 8.10
N PHE A 89 7.65 -0.70 9.38
CA PHE A 89 8.70 -1.51 9.97
C PHE A 89 8.27 -2.98 10.14
N PHE A 90 7.05 -3.23 10.60
CA PHE A 90 6.49 -4.57 10.64
C PHE A 90 6.42 -5.19 9.23
N ASN A 91 5.95 -4.43 8.25
CA ASN A 91 5.80 -4.90 6.88
C ASN A 91 7.16 -5.26 6.25
N TYR A 92 8.23 -4.50 6.51
CA TYR A 92 9.59 -4.84 6.08
C TYR A 92 10.11 -6.11 6.78
N ALA A 93 9.85 -6.26 8.08
CA ALA A 93 10.22 -7.47 8.81
C ALA A 93 9.49 -8.71 8.28
N LEU A 94 8.18 -8.60 7.99
CA LEU A 94 7.39 -9.67 7.38
C LEU A 94 7.94 -10.03 5.98
N ALA A 95 8.16 -9.04 5.13
CA ALA A 95 8.72 -9.25 3.79
C ALA A 95 10.07 -9.98 3.83
N THR A 96 10.95 -9.59 4.75
CA THR A 96 12.23 -10.29 4.99
C THR A 96 12.00 -11.76 5.37
N LYS A 97 11.02 -12.06 6.23
CA LYS A 97 10.67 -13.45 6.61
C LYS A 97 10.08 -14.25 5.45
N LEU A 98 9.44 -13.60 4.50
CA LEU A 98 8.93 -14.22 3.27
C LEU A 98 10.03 -14.46 2.23
N GLY A 99 11.26 -14.01 2.47
CA GLY A 99 12.38 -14.13 1.54
C GLY A 99 12.38 -13.07 0.42
N VAL A 100 11.57 -12.02 0.56
CA VAL A 100 11.62 -10.83 -0.29
C VAL A 100 12.77 -9.94 0.16
N ALA A 101 13.59 -9.48 -0.77
CA ALA A 101 14.72 -8.62 -0.46
C ALA A 101 14.21 -7.24 -0.01
N ILE A 102 14.64 -6.81 1.18
CA ILE A 102 14.39 -5.50 1.77
C ILE A 102 15.74 -4.87 2.12
N PRO A 103 15.94 -3.57 1.85
CA PRO A 103 17.15 -2.91 2.31
C PRO A 103 17.24 -2.94 3.85
N PRO A 104 18.41 -3.16 4.45
CA PRO A 104 18.59 -3.11 5.90
C PRO A 104 17.91 -1.89 6.51
N THR A 105 17.04 -2.12 7.50
CA THR A 105 16.20 -1.08 8.09
C THR A 105 16.22 -1.19 9.62
N ALA A 106 16.49 -0.09 10.31
CA ALA A 106 16.43 0.03 11.76
C ALA A 106 15.25 0.92 12.17
N LEU A 107 14.55 0.53 13.24
CA LEU A 107 13.51 1.37 13.87
C LEU A 107 14.18 2.29 14.89
N LEU A 108 13.80 3.56 14.87
CA LEU A 108 14.33 4.59 15.74
C LEU A 108 13.21 5.19 16.61
N PRO A 109 13.45 5.36 17.92
CA PRO A 109 12.47 5.98 18.79
C PRO A 109 12.26 7.46 18.43
N HIS A 110 11.25 8.05 19.05
CA HIS A 110 11.02 9.49 18.99
C HIS A 110 12.20 10.26 19.57
N LYS A 111 12.59 11.38 18.96
CA LYS A 111 13.62 12.27 19.48
C LYS A 111 13.11 13.05 20.70
N GLU A 112 11.83 13.46 20.66
CA GLU A 112 11.12 14.11 21.75
C GLU A 112 9.94 13.23 22.19
N HIS A 113 9.50 13.34 23.42
CA HIS A 113 8.37 12.57 23.89
C HIS A 113 7.08 12.94 23.13
N PRO A 114 6.32 11.95 22.60
CA PRO A 114 5.02 12.22 22.00
C PRO A 114 4.08 12.94 22.96
N THR A 115 3.18 13.75 22.42
CA THR A 115 2.21 14.50 23.20
C THR A 115 1.45 13.61 24.19
N GLY A 116 1.39 14.03 25.44
CA GLY A 116 0.75 13.25 26.52
C GLY A 116 1.60 12.14 27.12
N THR A 117 2.87 12.02 26.69
CA THR A 117 3.81 11.05 27.27
C THR A 117 4.97 11.75 27.98
N THR A 118 5.73 11.02 28.75
CA THR A 118 6.88 11.50 29.52
C THR A 118 8.02 10.49 29.48
N GLU A 119 9.17 10.82 30.01
CA GLU A 119 10.27 9.89 30.27
C GLU A 119 9.81 8.57 30.90
N ARG A 120 8.83 8.61 31.81
CA ARG A 120 8.27 7.40 32.43
C ARG A 120 7.55 6.48 31.45
N SER A 121 7.00 7.02 30.37
CA SER A 121 6.35 6.24 29.33
C SER A 121 7.36 5.47 28.47
N MET A 122 8.61 5.92 28.44
CA MET A 122 9.72 5.35 27.66
C MET A 122 10.75 4.59 28.50
N ARG A 123 10.41 4.27 29.78
CA ARG A 123 11.34 3.67 30.75
C ARG A 123 11.93 2.30 30.31
N ASN A 124 11.31 1.63 29.34
CA ASN A 124 11.77 0.36 28.82
C ASN A 124 12.79 0.53 27.67
N LEU A 125 12.97 1.75 27.18
CA LEU A 125 13.95 2.05 26.17
C LEU A 125 15.34 2.17 26.81
N HIS A 126 16.30 1.41 26.28
CA HIS A 126 17.68 1.51 26.72
C HIS A 126 18.36 2.71 26.05
N TYR A 127 18.88 3.63 26.86
CA TYR A 127 19.60 4.82 26.39
C TYR A 127 21.02 4.87 26.96
N PRO A 128 22.01 5.37 26.19
CA PRO A 128 21.93 5.72 24.76
C PRO A 128 21.76 4.49 23.87
N LEU A 129 21.18 4.67 22.69
CA LEU A 129 21.14 3.61 21.68
C LEU A 129 22.56 3.27 21.22
N ASP A 130 22.78 2.05 20.77
CA ASP A 130 24.02 1.66 20.10
C ASP A 130 24.03 2.15 18.65
N TRP A 131 24.36 3.44 18.48
CA TRP A 131 24.40 4.10 17.18
C TRP A 131 25.41 3.45 16.22
N GLU A 132 26.53 2.95 16.75
CA GLU A 132 27.53 2.27 15.93
C GLU A 132 26.96 0.98 15.33
N ALA A 133 26.28 0.17 16.11
CA ALA A 133 25.63 -1.03 15.62
C ALA A 133 24.55 -0.71 14.57
N ILE A 134 23.74 0.34 14.80
CA ILE A 134 22.72 0.77 13.85
C ILE A 134 23.36 1.21 12.51
N PHE A 135 24.37 2.07 12.55
CA PHE A 135 25.02 2.57 11.34
C PHE A 135 25.80 1.48 10.60
N ASN A 136 26.43 0.56 11.31
CA ASN A 136 27.09 -0.58 10.70
C ASN A 136 26.10 -1.56 10.03
N TYR A 137 24.91 -1.72 10.60
CA TYR A 137 23.85 -2.57 10.04
C TYR A 137 23.21 -1.94 8.80
N VAL A 138 22.87 -0.66 8.86
CA VAL A 138 22.17 0.04 7.77
C VAL A 138 23.12 0.49 6.68
N GLY A 139 24.25 1.10 7.04
CA GLY A 139 25.20 1.74 6.12
C GLY A 139 24.71 3.10 5.60
N PHE A 140 25.57 3.75 4.81
CA PHE A 140 25.28 5.00 4.12
C PHE A 140 25.61 4.87 2.62
N PRO A 141 24.88 5.60 1.74
CA PRO A 141 23.76 6.47 2.03
C PRO A 141 22.52 5.73 2.52
N ALA A 142 21.66 6.42 3.29
CA ALA A 142 20.43 5.90 3.85
C ALA A 142 19.29 6.91 3.74
N PHE A 143 18.06 6.45 3.94
CA PHE A 143 16.87 7.30 4.10
C PHE A 143 16.38 7.23 5.54
N LEU A 144 16.27 8.39 6.18
CA LEU A 144 15.57 8.57 7.43
C LEU A 144 14.12 8.97 7.09
N LYS A 145 13.15 8.15 7.48
CA LYS A 145 11.73 8.36 7.12
C LYS A 145 10.80 7.90 8.23
N PRO A 146 9.60 8.49 8.38
CA PRO A 146 8.62 8.02 9.34
C PRO A 146 8.28 6.53 9.14
N PHE A 147 7.99 5.82 10.24
CA PHE A 147 7.55 4.43 10.17
C PHE A 147 6.14 4.29 9.59
N ASP A 148 5.36 5.36 9.62
CA ASP A 148 4.00 5.47 9.11
C ASP A 148 3.87 6.58 8.05
N GLY A 149 2.69 6.69 7.42
CA GLY A 149 2.40 7.73 6.45
C GLY A 149 3.02 7.50 5.06
N GLY A 150 3.03 8.55 4.24
CA GLY A 150 3.48 8.51 2.86
C GLY A 150 3.65 9.92 2.26
N GLY A 151 3.77 9.99 0.92
CA GLY A 151 3.84 11.28 0.22
C GLY A 151 5.15 12.05 0.41
N TRP A 152 6.25 11.38 0.70
CA TRP A 152 7.58 11.97 0.88
C TRP A 152 7.68 12.99 2.03
N ARG A 153 6.72 13.02 2.94
CA ARG A 153 6.78 13.91 4.11
C ARG A 153 7.80 13.41 5.11
N ASP A 154 8.64 14.31 5.61
CA ASP A 154 9.68 14.04 6.63
C ASP A 154 10.67 12.93 6.22
N VAL A 155 10.97 12.83 4.92
CA VAL A 155 11.94 11.91 4.35
C VAL A 155 13.25 12.64 4.07
N TYR A 156 14.35 12.17 4.68
CA TYR A 156 15.68 12.76 4.58
C TYR A 156 16.66 11.75 3.98
N LYS A 157 17.36 12.15 2.92
CA LYS A 157 18.52 11.39 2.43
C LYS A 157 19.74 11.72 3.26
N ILE A 158 20.38 10.70 3.80
CA ILE A 158 21.47 10.81 4.78
C ILE A 158 22.73 10.18 4.19
N ASN A 159 23.83 10.91 4.12
CA ASN A 159 25.10 10.43 3.57
C ASN A 159 26.18 10.22 4.65
N SER A 160 25.99 10.78 5.84
CA SER A 160 26.95 10.68 6.94
C SER A 160 26.25 10.63 8.30
N ARG A 161 27.01 10.33 9.35
CA ARG A 161 26.53 10.35 10.74
C ARG A 161 26.13 11.75 11.17
N GLU A 162 26.87 12.75 10.76
CA GLU A 162 26.61 14.16 11.07
C GLU A 162 25.28 14.61 10.46
N GLU A 163 25.04 14.26 9.19
CA GLU A 163 23.77 14.52 8.52
C GLU A 163 22.62 13.78 9.22
N PHE A 164 22.87 12.53 9.66
CA PHE A 164 21.86 11.76 10.40
C PHE A 164 21.41 12.48 11.67
N PHE A 165 22.33 12.88 12.53
CA PHE A 165 21.95 13.54 13.80
C PHE A 165 21.27 14.88 13.56
N ALA A 166 21.74 15.65 12.58
CA ALA A 166 21.10 16.92 12.20
C ALA A 166 19.67 16.72 11.71
N ALA A 167 19.40 15.68 10.91
CA ALA A 167 18.07 15.35 10.44
C ALA A 167 17.19 14.74 11.56
N TYR A 168 17.75 13.83 12.37
CA TYR A 168 17.04 13.19 13.48
C TYR A 168 16.57 14.20 14.52
N ASP A 169 17.33 15.26 14.76
CA ASP A 169 16.92 16.36 15.64
C ASP A 169 15.67 17.10 15.12
N GLN A 170 15.43 17.10 13.80
CA GLN A 170 14.24 17.72 13.19
C GLN A 170 12.99 16.84 13.28
N THR A 171 13.13 15.53 13.53
CA THR A 171 12.00 14.59 13.53
C THR A 171 11.10 14.72 14.76
N ARG A 172 11.58 15.35 15.82
CA ARG A 172 10.82 15.67 17.06
C ARG A 172 10.08 14.46 17.63
N THR A 173 8.75 14.47 17.53
CA THR A 173 7.86 13.44 18.07
C THR A 173 7.54 12.31 17.07
N LEU A 174 8.18 12.28 15.91
CA LEU A 174 7.98 11.21 14.94
C LEU A 174 8.80 9.97 15.30
N CYS A 175 8.18 8.81 15.19
CA CYS A 175 8.90 7.53 15.19
C CYS A 175 9.47 7.30 13.78
N MET A 176 10.75 7.00 13.69
CA MET A 176 11.45 6.96 12.41
C MET A 176 11.99 5.58 12.08
N THR A 177 12.25 5.35 10.82
CA THR A 177 13.10 4.25 10.34
C THR A 177 14.33 4.82 9.62
N LEU A 178 15.47 4.17 9.79
CA LEU A 178 16.67 4.40 8.99
C LEU A 178 16.84 3.20 8.06
N GLN A 179 16.78 3.41 6.76
CA GLN A 179 16.85 2.36 5.74
C GLN A 179 17.97 2.63 4.76
N ARG A 180 18.80 1.61 4.44
CA ARG A 180 19.83 1.70 3.42
C ARG A 180 19.24 2.20 2.09
N ALA A 181 19.88 3.14 1.47
CA ALA A 181 19.57 3.54 0.10
C ALA A 181 20.08 2.47 -0.89
N VAL A 182 19.25 2.08 -1.84
CA VAL A 182 19.64 1.17 -2.91
C VAL A 182 20.27 1.98 -4.04
N ASN A 183 21.40 1.54 -4.55
CA ASN A 183 22.00 2.14 -5.74
C ASN A 183 21.46 1.45 -7.00
N PHE A 184 20.20 1.75 -7.31
CA PHE A 184 19.45 1.05 -8.35
C PHE A 184 19.87 1.45 -9.77
N LYS A 185 19.82 0.45 -10.65
CA LYS A 185 19.93 0.60 -12.11
C LYS A 185 18.54 0.57 -12.76
N GLU A 186 17.70 -0.34 -12.30
CA GLU A 186 16.31 -0.49 -12.73
C GLU A 186 15.37 -0.18 -11.55
N TYR A 187 14.22 0.42 -11.88
CA TYR A 187 13.16 0.69 -10.93
C TYR A 187 11.81 0.27 -11.52
N PHE A 188 11.04 -0.46 -10.76
CA PHE A 188 9.72 -0.92 -11.19
C PHE A 188 8.64 -0.50 -10.19
N ARG A 189 7.52 -0.03 -10.73
CA ARG A 189 6.24 0.04 -10.01
C ARG A 189 5.35 -1.07 -10.54
N CYS A 190 4.83 -1.90 -9.67
CA CYS A 190 4.07 -3.08 -10.07
C CYS A 190 2.66 -3.00 -9.55
N TYR A 191 1.66 -2.82 -10.42
CA TYR A 191 0.29 -3.08 -10.00
C TYR A 191 0.14 -4.57 -9.68
N VAL A 192 -0.55 -4.84 -8.57
CA VAL A 192 -1.00 -6.18 -8.20
C VAL A 192 -2.50 -6.14 -7.95
N VAL A 193 -3.26 -6.94 -8.68
CA VAL A 193 -4.72 -7.01 -8.59
C VAL A 193 -5.15 -8.43 -8.28
N GLY A 194 -6.02 -8.59 -7.28
CA GLY A 194 -6.51 -9.89 -6.83
C GLY A 194 -5.42 -10.80 -6.29
N GLN A 195 -4.24 -10.24 -5.92
CA GLN A 195 -3.08 -10.99 -5.42
C GLN A 195 -2.44 -11.93 -6.48
N GLU A 196 -2.86 -11.84 -7.73
CA GLU A 196 -2.48 -12.74 -8.82
C GLU A 196 -1.99 -12.01 -10.06
N GLN A 197 -2.77 -11.05 -10.56
CA GLN A 197 -2.42 -10.30 -11.76
C GLN A 197 -1.38 -9.25 -11.42
N VAL A 198 -0.27 -9.23 -12.16
CA VAL A 198 0.83 -8.26 -11.96
C VAL A 198 1.12 -7.53 -13.26
N ARG A 199 1.13 -6.20 -13.20
CA ARG A 199 1.58 -5.31 -14.27
C ARG A 199 2.87 -4.64 -13.83
N ILE A 200 4.00 -5.03 -14.41
CA ILE A 200 5.29 -4.39 -14.16
C ILE A 200 5.38 -3.14 -15.04
N MET A 201 5.59 -2.00 -14.40
CA MET A 201 5.75 -0.70 -15.05
C MET A 201 7.14 -0.16 -14.73
N PRO A 202 8.04 -0.09 -15.73
CA PRO A 202 9.32 0.57 -15.55
C PRO A 202 9.12 2.04 -15.19
N TYR A 203 9.89 2.50 -14.21
CA TYR A 203 9.70 3.81 -13.59
C TYR A 203 11.04 4.47 -13.29
N ASP A 204 11.16 5.77 -13.50
CA ASP A 204 12.32 6.55 -13.07
C ASP A 204 11.88 7.68 -12.13
N PRO A 205 12.07 7.53 -10.81
CA PRO A 205 11.70 8.56 -9.84
C PRO A 205 12.50 9.85 -9.98
N ARG A 206 13.62 9.83 -10.71
CA ARG A 206 14.50 10.99 -10.96
C ARG A 206 13.98 11.87 -12.10
N ALA A 207 13.13 11.32 -12.97
CA ALA A 207 12.53 12.03 -14.09
C ALA A 207 11.45 13.04 -13.62
N PRO A 208 11.12 14.05 -14.43
CA PRO A 208 9.96 14.89 -14.20
C PRO A 208 8.69 14.06 -14.02
N PHE A 209 7.74 14.51 -13.20
CA PHE A 209 6.57 13.72 -12.79
C PHE A 209 5.83 13.03 -13.96
N HIS A 210 5.63 13.73 -15.07
CA HIS A 210 4.91 13.24 -16.26
C HIS A 210 5.71 12.29 -17.15
N GLU A 211 7.00 12.08 -16.86
CA GLU A 211 7.92 11.20 -17.59
C GLU A 211 8.38 9.99 -16.76
N ARG A 212 7.94 9.88 -15.53
CA ARG A 212 8.40 8.83 -14.61
C ARG A 212 8.02 7.42 -15.05
N TYR A 213 6.86 7.24 -15.68
CA TYR A 213 6.50 5.96 -16.31
C TYR A 213 7.16 5.86 -17.67
N VAL A 214 8.14 4.96 -17.80
CA VAL A 214 8.98 4.82 -18.99
C VAL A 214 8.18 4.18 -20.13
N ARG A 215 7.95 4.94 -21.22
CA ARG A 215 7.09 4.51 -22.34
C ARG A 215 7.75 3.49 -23.26
N ASN A 216 9.07 3.57 -23.46
CA ASN A 216 9.85 2.67 -24.31
C ASN A 216 10.99 2.08 -23.47
N PRO A 217 10.70 1.12 -22.57
CA PRO A 217 11.72 0.55 -21.70
C PRO A 217 12.66 -0.36 -22.52
N PRO A 218 13.91 -0.54 -22.07
CA PRO A 218 14.77 -1.57 -22.58
C PRO A 218 14.20 -2.96 -22.26
N GLU A 219 14.74 -3.99 -22.89
CA GLU A 219 14.47 -5.36 -22.47
C GLU A 219 15.14 -5.65 -21.12
N TYR A 220 14.40 -6.31 -20.25
CA TYR A 220 14.89 -6.73 -18.94
C TYR A 220 15.05 -8.26 -18.89
N PRO A 221 16.01 -8.79 -18.11
CA PRO A 221 16.17 -10.23 -17.93
C PRO A 221 14.86 -10.90 -17.45
N ALA A 222 14.45 -11.96 -18.11
CA ALA A 222 13.21 -12.68 -17.78
C ALA A 222 13.20 -13.18 -16.33
N GLU A 223 14.36 -13.61 -15.81
CA GLU A 223 14.51 -14.04 -14.41
C GLU A 223 14.24 -12.90 -13.41
N LEU A 224 14.71 -11.69 -13.72
CA LEU A 224 14.42 -10.50 -12.89
C LEU A 224 12.92 -10.21 -12.86
N LEU A 225 12.26 -10.18 -14.02
CA LEU A 225 10.82 -9.92 -14.11
C LEU A 225 10.00 -11.01 -13.41
N ALA A 226 10.40 -12.28 -13.53
CA ALA A 226 9.77 -13.39 -12.85
C ALA A 226 9.92 -13.27 -11.31
N ARG A 227 11.10 -12.84 -10.82
CA ARG A 227 11.35 -12.59 -9.39
C ARG A 227 10.51 -11.43 -8.88
N VAL A 228 10.48 -10.29 -9.58
CA VAL A 228 9.65 -9.13 -9.26
C VAL A 228 8.16 -9.53 -9.16
N THR A 229 7.66 -10.29 -10.14
CA THR A 229 6.28 -10.79 -10.13
C THR A 229 5.98 -11.65 -8.91
N LYS A 230 6.84 -12.64 -8.64
CA LYS A 230 6.70 -13.55 -7.49
C LYS A 230 6.71 -12.80 -6.17
N ASP A 231 7.65 -11.87 -6.00
CA ASP A 231 7.81 -11.12 -4.76
C ASP A 231 6.64 -10.15 -4.54
N ALA A 232 6.15 -9.48 -5.59
CA ALA A 232 4.96 -8.62 -5.53
C ALA A 232 3.69 -9.40 -5.13
N GLN A 233 3.48 -10.58 -5.71
CA GLN A 233 2.37 -11.47 -5.34
C GLN A 233 2.49 -11.96 -3.89
N ALA A 234 3.68 -12.35 -3.44
CA ALA A 234 3.92 -12.83 -2.08
C ALA A 234 3.59 -11.75 -1.04
N LEU A 235 4.02 -10.51 -1.28
CA LEU A 235 3.72 -9.37 -0.43
C LEU A 235 2.22 -9.10 -0.35
N CYS A 236 1.53 -9.03 -1.49
CA CYS A 236 0.10 -8.74 -1.51
C CYS A 236 -0.74 -9.84 -0.84
N ARG A 237 -0.36 -11.12 -1.02
CA ARG A 237 -1.02 -12.24 -0.33
C ARG A 237 -0.82 -12.19 1.18
N ALA A 238 0.42 -11.95 1.63
CA ALA A 238 0.75 -11.94 3.06
C ALA A 238 0.12 -10.76 3.80
N LEU A 239 0.01 -9.60 3.14
CA LEU A 239 -0.55 -8.38 3.71
C LEU A 239 -2.06 -8.22 3.46
N GLY A 240 -2.66 -9.04 2.60
CA GLY A 240 -4.08 -9.00 2.30
C GLY A 240 -4.51 -7.85 1.37
N TYR A 241 -3.60 -7.36 0.52
CA TYR A 241 -3.93 -6.35 -0.49
C TYR A 241 -4.55 -7.01 -1.71
N ASP A 242 -5.77 -6.61 -2.04
CA ASP A 242 -6.45 -6.97 -3.29
C ASP A 242 -6.06 -6.05 -4.46
N LEU A 243 -5.66 -4.83 -4.15
CA LEU A 243 -5.18 -3.81 -5.09
C LEU A 243 -4.00 -3.07 -4.45
N ASN A 244 -2.85 -3.11 -5.09
CA ASN A 244 -1.64 -2.48 -4.55
C ASN A 244 -0.73 -2.02 -5.68
N THR A 245 0.20 -1.11 -5.36
CA THR A 245 1.42 -0.87 -6.11
C THR A 245 2.61 -1.25 -5.24
N VAL A 246 3.44 -2.15 -5.75
CA VAL A 246 4.70 -2.56 -5.13
C VAL A 246 5.85 -1.91 -5.89
N GLU A 247 6.75 -1.23 -5.18
CA GLU A 247 7.90 -0.55 -5.77
C GLU A 247 9.18 -1.33 -5.48
N PHE A 248 9.94 -1.59 -6.54
CA PHE A 248 11.23 -2.28 -6.48
C PHE A 248 12.36 -1.42 -7.03
N GLU A 249 13.43 -1.31 -6.25
CA GLU A 249 14.72 -0.82 -6.67
C GLU A 249 15.67 -2.00 -6.91
N CYS A 250 16.24 -2.12 -8.12
CA CYS A 250 17.09 -3.26 -8.48
C CYS A 250 18.57 -2.87 -8.43
N GLU A 251 19.32 -3.53 -7.57
CA GLU A 251 20.78 -3.41 -7.44
C GLU A 251 21.42 -4.77 -7.67
N ASP A 252 22.33 -4.85 -8.62
CA ASP A 252 23.06 -6.09 -8.98
C ASP A 252 22.15 -7.30 -9.22
N GLY A 253 21.01 -7.07 -9.90
CA GLY A 253 20.02 -8.10 -10.24
C GLY A 253 19.11 -8.53 -9.09
N ILE A 254 19.22 -7.89 -7.94
CA ILE A 254 18.34 -8.13 -6.78
C ILE A 254 17.27 -7.04 -6.71
N PRO A 255 15.97 -7.38 -6.83
CA PRO A 255 14.88 -6.44 -6.65
C PRO A 255 14.59 -6.26 -5.16
N TYR A 256 14.93 -5.12 -4.61
CA TYR A 256 14.58 -4.72 -3.24
C TYR A 256 13.21 -4.05 -3.22
N ALA A 257 12.27 -4.59 -2.48
CA ALA A 257 10.99 -3.93 -2.26
C ALA A 257 11.18 -2.79 -1.25
N ILE A 258 10.83 -1.57 -1.67
CA ILE A 258 11.07 -0.35 -0.89
C ILE A 258 9.78 0.35 -0.44
N ASP A 259 8.71 0.24 -1.21
CA ASP A 259 7.36 0.68 -0.87
C ASP A 259 6.33 -0.27 -1.47
N PHE A 260 5.44 -0.80 -0.62
CA PHE A 260 4.46 -1.82 -1.03
C PHE A 260 3.21 -1.80 -0.13
N MET A 261 2.93 -0.68 0.52
CA MET A 261 1.77 -0.46 1.37
C MET A 261 0.93 0.68 0.79
N ASN A 262 0.40 0.47 -0.42
CA ASN A 262 -0.34 1.48 -1.15
C ASN A 262 -1.81 1.06 -1.37
N PRO A 263 -2.72 1.38 -0.42
CA PRO A 263 -4.12 0.93 -0.49
C PRO A 263 -4.92 1.57 -1.64
N ALA A 264 -4.47 2.70 -2.17
CA ALA A 264 -5.08 3.41 -3.28
C ALA A 264 -3.99 3.85 -4.28
N PRO A 265 -3.40 2.90 -5.05
CA PRO A 265 -2.33 3.22 -5.97
C PRO A 265 -2.76 4.23 -7.03
N ASP A 266 -1.81 5.09 -7.45
CA ASP A 266 -2.03 6.02 -8.56
C ASP A 266 -2.52 5.27 -9.80
N ALA A 267 -3.67 5.66 -10.30
CA ALA A 267 -4.31 5.13 -11.50
C ALA A 267 -4.88 6.26 -12.37
N ASP A 268 -4.34 7.47 -12.24
CA ASP A 268 -4.75 8.59 -13.10
C ASP A 268 -4.19 8.42 -14.52
N LEU A 269 -5.06 8.57 -15.52
CA LEU A 269 -4.72 8.42 -16.93
C LEU A 269 -3.51 9.28 -17.35
N HIS A 270 -3.46 10.52 -16.86
CA HIS A 270 -2.40 11.46 -17.24
C HIS A 270 -1.06 11.14 -16.55
N SER A 271 -1.11 10.43 -15.43
CA SER A 271 0.07 9.96 -14.70
C SER A 271 0.62 8.66 -15.29
N VAL A 272 -0.20 7.61 -15.37
CA VAL A 272 0.25 6.26 -15.71
C VAL A 272 0.27 5.97 -17.22
N GLY A 273 -0.39 6.80 -18.03
CA GLY A 273 -0.54 6.64 -19.47
C GLY A 273 -1.60 5.62 -19.86
N GLN A 274 -2.06 5.68 -21.11
CA GLN A 274 -3.23 4.95 -21.61
C GLN A 274 -3.13 3.43 -21.39
N GLU A 275 -2.01 2.82 -21.74
CA GLU A 275 -1.85 1.36 -21.68
C GLU A 275 -1.94 0.82 -20.24
N ASN A 276 -1.31 1.49 -19.27
CA ASN A 276 -1.39 1.11 -17.86
C ASN A 276 -2.76 1.43 -17.27
N PHE A 277 -3.37 2.53 -17.69
CA PHE A 277 -4.71 2.92 -17.30
C PHE A 277 -5.76 1.88 -17.75
N ASP A 278 -5.74 1.50 -19.02
CA ASP A 278 -6.66 0.49 -19.56
C ASP A 278 -6.48 -0.85 -18.84
N TRP A 279 -5.24 -1.24 -18.56
CA TRP A 279 -4.96 -2.47 -17.84
C TRP A 279 -5.54 -2.45 -16.43
N ILE A 280 -5.27 -1.39 -15.66
CA ILE A 280 -5.73 -1.33 -14.24
C ILE A 280 -7.25 -1.22 -14.14
N VAL A 281 -7.90 -0.47 -15.03
CA VAL A 281 -9.36 -0.37 -15.09
C VAL A 281 -9.98 -1.74 -15.37
N ASN A 282 -9.45 -2.48 -16.37
CA ASN A 282 -9.94 -3.82 -16.70
C ASN A 282 -9.72 -4.81 -15.54
N ALA A 283 -8.51 -4.89 -14.99
CA ALA A 283 -8.18 -5.84 -13.94
C ALA A 283 -9.01 -5.61 -12.66
N VAL A 284 -9.21 -4.36 -12.25
CA VAL A 284 -10.02 -4.03 -11.07
C VAL A 284 -11.51 -4.25 -11.34
N ALA A 285 -12.00 -3.98 -12.55
CA ALA A 285 -13.39 -4.29 -12.94
C ALA A 285 -13.66 -5.79 -12.87
N GLU A 286 -12.79 -6.62 -13.43
CA GLU A 286 -12.90 -8.08 -13.35
C GLU A 286 -12.88 -8.59 -11.91
N LEU A 287 -11.96 -8.07 -11.08
CA LEU A 287 -11.90 -8.43 -9.67
C LEU A 287 -13.18 -8.03 -8.91
N ALA A 288 -13.69 -6.82 -9.14
CA ALA A 288 -14.89 -6.33 -8.47
C ALA A 288 -16.12 -7.17 -8.83
N VAL A 289 -16.30 -7.50 -10.12
CA VAL A 289 -17.36 -8.39 -10.60
C VAL A 289 -17.21 -9.80 -10.03
N LYS A 290 -16.00 -10.36 -10.03
CA LYS A 290 -15.70 -11.65 -9.41
C LYS A 290 -16.11 -11.66 -7.94
N LYS A 291 -15.69 -10.65 -7.17
CA LYS A 291 -16.06 -10.52 -5.74
C LYS A 291 -17.58 -10.34 -5.54
N ALA A 292 -18.28 -9.69 -6.47
CA ALA A 292 -19.74 -9.52 -6.37
C ALA A 292 -20.52 -10.81 -6.65
N THR A 293 -20.03 -11.66 -7.55
CA THR A 293 -20.72 -12.86 -8.04
C THR A 293 -20.32 -14.14 -7.32
N GLU A 294 -19.10 -14.25 -6.82
CA GLU A 294 -18.59 -15.41 -6.10
C GLU A 294 -18.98 -15.36 -4.61
N PRO A 295 -19.20 -16.53 -3.98
CA PRO A 295 -19.41 -16.59 -2.54
C PRO A 295 -18.19 -16.01 -1.80
N ALA A 296 -18.41 -15.47 -0.60
CA ALA A 296 -17.32 -15.08 0.26
C ALA A 296 -16.48 -16.32 0.62
N PRO A 297 -15.14 -16.21 0.67
CA PRO A 297 -14.33 -17.29 1.23
C PRO A 297 -14.76 -17.58 2.67
N ALA A 298 -14.61 -18.84 3.09
CA ALA A 298 -14.91 -19.23 4.46
C ALA A 298 -14.16 -18.35 5.47
N ALA A 299 -14.83 -18.04 6.56
CA ALA A 299 -14.46 -17.19 7.70
C ALA A 299 -13.02 -16.66 7.75
N THR A 300 -12.85 -15.36 7.63
CA THR A 300 -11.57 -14.68 7.72
C THR A 300 -11.42 -13.85 8.99
N TYR A 301 -12.51 -13.59 9.70
CA TYR A 301 -12.52 -12.76 10.89
C TYR A 301 -12.77 -13.58 12.15
N ARG A 302 -12.15 -13.17 13.25
CA ARG A 302 -12.29 -13.84 14.55
C ARG A 302 -13.72 -13.85 15.07
N TRP A 303 -14.54 -12.86 14.69
CA TRP A 303 -15.93 -12.77 15.11
C TRP A 303 -16.88 -13.62 14.28
N ASP A 304 -16.49 -14.09 13.09
CA ASP A 304 -17.37 -14.86 12.20
C ASP A 304 -17.95 -16.10 12.88
N SER A 305 -17.13 -16.81 13.67
CA SER A 305 -17.58 -17.98 14.44
C SER A 305 -18.50 -17.64 15.62
N LEU A 306 -18.46 -16.40 16.11
CA LEU A 306 -19.26 -15.94 17.24
C LEU A 306 -20.62 -15.36 16.80
N LEU A 307 -20.69 -14.92 15.56
CA LEU A 307 -21.92 -14.33 14.97
C LEU A 307 -22.80 -15.39 14.27
N GLN A 308 -22.34 -16.63 14.12
CA GLN A 308 -23.12 -17.75 13.59
C GLN A 308 -24.17 -18.16 14.60
N GLY A 309 -25.32 -17.51 14.61
CA GLY A 309 -26.45 -17.82 15.53
C GLY A 309 -27.29 -16.61 15.91
N HIS A 310 -27.04 -15.49 15.31
CA HIS A 310 -27.84 -14.26 15.47
C HIS A 310 -28.52 -13.86 14.17
#